data_67348a5370714d17ad319ba21306ffa4
#
_entry.id   67348a5370714d17ad319ba21306ffa4
#
_cell.length_a   1.000
_cell.length_b   1.000
_cell.length_c   1.000
_cell.angle_alpha   90.00
_cell.angle_beta   90.00
_cell.angle_gamma   90.00
#
_symmetry.space_group_name_H-M   'P 1'
#
loop_
_entity.id
_entity.type
_entity.pdbx_description
1 polymer ?
#
loop_
_entity_poly.entity_id
_entity_poly.type
_entity_poly.pdbx_seq_one_letter_code
_entity_poly.pdbx_strand_id
1 'polypeptide(L)'
;MGKNYRDRILIVDTNPIFRETVAQWLRAAGYDVTTADTGEHAFLTLRDWQYPIGWLYTRATLPILIDGWILADEYHDTYPARPVVIAAPEGRSSACGDIVLGQPSPATVLEIIRQLINASHKSPAAAEIGSGLQQHAA
;
A
#
# COMPACT_ATOMS: atom_id res chain seq x y z
N MET A 1 -10.07 15.19 16.56
CA MET A 1 -9.50 13.87 16.41
C MET A 1 -8.52 13.84 15.27
N GLY A 2 -7.29 13.56 15.56
CA GLY A 2 -6.27 13.52 14.54
C GLY A 2 -6.35 12.28 13.68
N LYS A 3 -5.63 12.31 12.59
CA LYS A 3 -5.53 11.16 11.71
C LYS A 3 -4.67 10.09 12.36
N ASN A 4 -4.97 8.84 12.03
CA ASN A 4 -4.22 7.72 12.55
C ASN A 4 -3.02 7.47 11.62
N TYR A 5 -1.84 7.74 12.11
CA TYR A 5 -0.62 7.59 11.30
C TYR A 5 -0.38 6.14 10.87
N ARG A 6 -0.93 5.18 11.61
CA ARG A 6 -0.83 3.77 11.20
C ARG A 6 -1.56 3.50 9.90
N ASP A 7 -2.49 4.36 9.54
CA ASP A 7 -3.27 4.22 8.31
C ASP A 7 -2.88 5.24 7.26
N ARG A 8 -1.74 5.90 7.43
CA ARG A 8 -1.26 6.78 6.37
C ARG A 8 -0.94 5.95 5.13
N ILE A 9 -1.42 6.42 4.00
CA ILE A 9 -1.32 5.69 2.74
C ILE A 9 -0.35 6.40 1.81
N LEU A 10 0.55 5.64 1.21
CA LEU A 10 1.43 6.15 0.16
C LEU A 10 0.95 5.62 -1.18
N ILE A 11 0.67 6.52 -2.11
CA ILE A 11 0.23 6.20 -3.47
C ILE A 11 1.35 6.54 -4.42
N VAL A 12 1.90 5.54 -5.12
CA VAL A 12 3.03 5.72 -6.03
C VAL A 12 2.59 5.36 -7.45
N ASP A 13 2.53 6.36 -8.31
CA ASP A 13 2.13 6.16 -9.69
C ASP A 13 2.69 7.28 -10.56
N THR A 14 3.12 6.91 -11.76
CA THR A 14 3.65 7.89 -12.71
C THR A 14 2.55 8.67 -13.41
N ASN A 15 1.33 8.12 -13.45
CA ASN A 15 0.20 8.78 -14.08
C ASN A 15 -0.39 9.78 -13.10
N PRO A 16 -0.25 11.09 -13.33
CA PRO A 16 -0.71 12.07 -12.34
C PRO A 16 -2.22 12.07 -12.18
N ILE A 17 -2.98 11.80 -13.23
CA ILE A 17 -4.44 11.78 -13.11
C ILE A 17 -4.87 10.62 -12.24
N PHE A 18 -4.34 9.43 -12.50
CA PHE A 18 -4.66 8.25 -11.68
C PHE A 18 -4.25 8.49 -10.24
N ARG A 19 -3.01 8.92 -10.04
CA ARG A 19 -2.44 9.12 -8.70
C ARG A 19 -3.27 10.11 -7.89
N GLU A 20 -3.60 11.26 -8.47
CA GLU A 20 -4.32 12.28 -7.74
C GLU A 20 -5.79 11.92 -7.54
N THR A 21 -6.38 11.18 -8.48
CA THR A 21 -7.75 10.73 -8.32
C THR A 21 -7.88 9.79 -7.11
N VAL A 22 -6.99 8.80 -7.03
CA VAL A 22 -7.01 7.86 -5.90
C VAL A 22 -6.75 8.62 -4.59
N ALA A 23 -5.76 9.52 -4.60
CA ALA A 23 -5.42 10.26 -3.41
C ALA A 23 -6.59 11.12 -2.92
N GLN A 24 -7.25 11.82 -3.82
CA GLN A 24 -8.38 12.68 -3.45
C GLN A 24 -9.53 11.86 -2.89
N TRP A 25 -9.84 10.73 -3.51
CA TRP A 25 -10.94 9.89 -3.04
C TRP A 25 -10.64 9.32 -1.66
N LEU A 26 -9.40 8.92 -1.42
CA LEU A 26 -9.03 8.42 -0.09
C LEU A 26 -9.06 9.52 0.96
N ARG A 27 -8.60 10.72 0.60
CA ARG A 27 -8.67 11.85 1.52
C ARG A 27 -10.11 12.21 1.84
N ALA A 28 -10.99 12.15 0.84
CA ALA A 28 -12.41 12.41 1.05
C ALA A 28 -13.03 11.38 1.99
N ALA A 29 -12.48 10.17 2.02
CA ALA A 29 -12.94 9.12 2.92
C ALA A 29 -12.30 9.24 4.32
N GLY A 30 -11.47 10.25 4.55
CA GLY A 30 -10.91 10.52 5.87
C GLY A 30 -9.50 10.01 6.11
N TYR A 31 -8.85 9.47 5.09
CA TYR A 31 -7.50 8.93 5.26
C TYR A 31 -6.44 10.00 5.03
N ASP A 32 -5.30 9.80 5.67
CA ASP A 32 -4.12 10.63 5.46
C ASP A 32 -3.33 10.01 4.31
N VAL A 33 -3.13 10.76 3.23
CA VAL A 33 -2.54 10.23 2.00
C VAL A 33 -1.38 11.11 1.56
N THR A 34 -0.28 10.47 1.23
CA THR A 34 0.83 11.14 0.55
C THR A 34 1.09 10.44 -0.78
N THR A 35 1.68 11.14 -1.72
CA THR A 35 1.88 10.61 -3.06
C THR A 35 3.33 10.74 -3.48
N ALA A 36 3.72 9.91 -4.44
CA ALA A 36 5.04 9.99 -5.05
C ALA A 36 4.91 9.60 -6.52
N ASP A 37 5.73 10.21 -7.36
CA ASP A 37 5.71 9.94 -8.80
C ASP A 37 6.91 9.11 -9.26
N THR A 38 7.86 8.85 -8.37
CA THR A 38 9.02 8.00 -8.68
C THR A 38 9.25 7.03 -7.55
N GLY A 39 9.93 5.92 -7.86
CA GLY A 39 10.32 4.97 -6.83
C GLY A 39 11.31 5.55 -5.84
N GLU A 40 12.20 6.42 -6.32
CA GLU A 40 13.20 7.04 -5.45
C GLU A 40 12.56 7.94 -4.41
N HIS A 41 11.59 8.75 -4.82
CA HIS A 41 10.86 9.59 -3.88
C HIS A 41 10.09 8.73 -2.87
N ALA A 42 9.41 7.70 -3.38
CA ALA A 42 8.65 6.80 -2.51
C ALA A 42 9.54 6.08 -1.53
N PHE A 43 10.72 5.66 -1.96
CA PHE A 43 11.66 4.95 -1.11
C PHE A 43 12.07 5.83 0.09
N LEU A 44 12.39 7.09 -0.19
CA LEU A 44 12.75 8.03 0.89
C LEU A 44 11.56 8.26 1.82
N THR A 45 10.36 8.33 1.24
CA THR A 45 9.15 8.51 2.05
C THR A 45 8.93 7.32 2.99
N LEU A 46 9.17 6.10 2.50
CA LEU A 46 9.02 4.91 3.33
C LEU A 46 10.05 4.86 4.46
N ARG A 47 11.20 5.45 4.26
CA ARG A 47 12.26 5.44 5.28
C ARG A 47 12.15 6.60 6.27
N ASP A 48 11.20 7.48 6.09
CA ASP A 48 11.03 8.64 6.99
C ASP A 48 10.24 8.20 8.22
N TRP A 49 10.99 7.85 9.27
CA TRP A 49 10.38 7.32 10.49
C TRP A 49 9.51 8.35 11.22
N GLN A 50 9.66 9.64 10.91
CA GLN A 50 8.86 10.69 11.55
C GLN A 50 7.43 10.71 11.02
N TYR A 51 7.24 10.22 9.79
CA TYR A 51 5.91 10.20 9.16
C TYR A 51 5.69 8.81 8.58
N PRO A 52 5.43 7.81 9.44
CA PRO A 52 5.36 6.42 9.00
C PRO A 52 4.22 6.19 8.02
N ILE A 53 4.49 5.31 7.06
CA ILE A 53 3.49 4.89 6.08
C ILE A 53 2.94 3.55 6.56
N GLY A 54 1.61 3.49 6.68
CA GLY A 54 0.94 2.27 7.12
C GLY A 54 0.50 1.36 5.99
N TRP A 55 0.27 1.92 4.79
CA TRP A 55 -0.23 1.16 3.64
C TRP A 55 0.41 1.68 2.37
N LEU A 56 0.66 0.78 1.41
CA LEU A 56 1.34 1.15 0.17
C LEU A 56 0.58 0.64 -1.04
N TYR A 57 0.32 1.52 -1.98
CA TYR A 57 -0.02 1.19 -3.36
C TYR A 57 1.11 1.67 -4.25
N THR A 58 1.52 0.84 -5.22
CA THR A 58 2.53 1.24 -6.19
C THR A 58 2.31 0.58 -7.53
N ARG A 59 2.69 1.26 -8.61
CA ARG A 59 2.88 0.59 -9.88
C ARG A 59 4.14 -0.27 -9.79
N ALA A 60 4.11 -1.40 -10.49
CA ALA A 60 5.27 -2.27 -10.54
C ALA A 60 6.40 -1.63 -11.32
N THR A 61 6.07 -1.04 -12.47
CA THR A 61 7.08 -0.41 -13.34
C THR A 61 7.12 1.08 -13.06
N LEU A 62 8.27 1.54 -12.61
CA LEU A 62 8.51 2.94 -12.31
C LEU A 62 9.79 3.36 -13.02
N PRO A 63 9.95 4.65 -13.33
CA PRO A 63 11.17 5.11 -13.98
C PRO A 63 12.37 5.04 -13.05
N ILE A 64 13.56 5.13 -13.65
CA ILE A 64 14.84 5.12 -12.96
C ILE A 64 15.12 3.73 -12.39
N LEU A 65 15.61 3.60 -11.18
CA LEU A 65 16.13 2.33 -10.67
C LEU A 65 15.22 1.62 -9.69
N ILE A 66 14.46 2.37 -8.91
CA ILE A 66 13.62 1.76 -7.87
C ILE A 66 12.22 1.55 -8.42
N ASP A 67 11.81 0.30 -8.55
CA ASP A 67 10.48 -0.04 -9.06
C ASP A 67 9.57 -0.44 -7.89
N GLY A 68 8.34 -0.82 -8.24
CA GLY A 68 7.35 -1.14 -7.22
C GLY A 68 7.68 -2.38 -6.42
N TRP A 69 8.40 -3.33 -7.04
CA TRP A 69 8.78 -4.55 -6.31
C TRP A 69 9.82 -4.25 -5.24
N ILE A 70 10.74 -3.34 -5.54
CA ILE A 70 11.73 -2.88 -4.55
C ILE A 70 11.04 -2.14 -3.43
N LEU A 71 10.04 -1.30 -3.77
CA LEU A 71 9.29 -0.58 -2.74
C LEU A 71 8.53 -1.55 -1.84
N ALA A 72 7.97 -2.62 -2.40
CA ALA A 72 7.27 -3.60 -1.60
C ALA A 72 8.23 -4.28 -0.63
N ASP A 73 9.45 -4.60 -1.06
CA ASP A 73 10.45 -5.17 -0.16
C ASP A 73 10.78 -4.22 0.99
N GLU A 74 10.95 -2.96 0.67
CA GLU A 74 11.25 -1.96 1.71
C GLU A 74 10.09 -1.83 2.70
N TYR A 75 8.87 -1.82 2.19
CA TYR A 75 7.68 -1.74 3.05
C TYR A 75 7.58 -2.97 3.97
N HIS A 76 7.91 -4.14 3.45
CA HIS A 76 7.82 -5.38 4.23
C HIS A 76 8.89 -5.48 5.32
N ASP A 77 9.94 -4.67 5.26
CA ASP A 77 10.88 -4.59 6.37
C ASP A 77 10.18 -4.12 7.65
N THR A 78 9.17 -3.29 7.51
CA THR A 78 8.41 -2.78 8.66
C THR A 78 7.15 -3.61 8.91
N TYR A 79 6.45 -4.00 7.85
CA TYR A 79 5.17 -4.72 7.94
C TYR A 79 5.23 -6.01 7.13
N PRO A 80 5.91 -7.04 7.64
CA PRO A 80 6.11 -8.26 6.85
C PRO A 80 4.82 -8.96 6.45
N ALA A 81 3.76 -8.82 7.24
CA ALA A 81 2.51 -9.54 7.00
C ALA A 81 1.46 -8.72 6.26
N ARG A 82 1.68 -7.41 6.08
CA ARG A 82 0.69 -6.58 5.39
C ARG A 82 0.91 -6.64 3.88
N PRO A 83 -0.14 -6.88 3.10
CA PRO A 83 0.01 -6.89 1.65
C PRO A 83 0.21 -5.48 1.10
N VAL A 84 1.03 -5.38 0.06
CA VAL A 84 1.15 -4.18 -0.75
C VAL A 84 0.21 -4.34 -1.94
N VAL A 85 -0.43 -3.27 -2.37
CA VAL A 85 -1.26 -3.27 -3.57
C VAL A 85 -0.38 -2.84 -4.74
N ILE A 86 -0.19 -3.73 -5.71
CA ILE A 86 0.75 -3.50 -6.81
C ILE A 86 0.00 -3.60 -8.14
N ALA A 87 0.14 -2.56 -8.96
CA ALA A 87 -0.42 -2.58 -10.30
C ALA A 87 0.65 -3.08 -11.27
N ALA A 88 0.46 -4.28 -11.79
CA ALA A 88 1.42 -4.94 -12.66
C ALA A 88 0.69 -5.53 -13.88
N PRO A 89 0.67 -4.81 -15.00
CA PRO A 89 -0.05 -5.28 -16.19
C PRO A 89 0.44 -6.63 -16.70
N GLU A 90 1.68 -6.97 -16.45
CA GLU A 90 2.24 -8.25 -16.90
C GLU A 90 1.75 -9.44 -16.08
N GLY A 91 0.99 -9.20 -15.03
CA GLY A 91 0.39 -10.29 -14.26
C GLY A 91 1.36 -11.08 -13.40
N ARG A 92 2.49 -10.49 -13.06
CA ARG A 92 3.47 -11.15 -12.19
C ARG A 92 2.85 -11.38 -10.81
N SER A 93 3.07 -12.54 -10.24
CA SER A 93 2.58 -12.83 -8.90
C SER A 93 3.64 -12.52 -7.86
N SER A 94 3.20 -12.28 -6.64
CA SER A 94 4.09 -11.94 -5.53
C SER A 94 4.20 -13.13 -4.60
N ALA A 95 5.44 -13.46 -4.22
CA ALA A 95 5.70 -14.52 -3.25
C ALA A 95 5.38 -14.07 -1.83
N CYS A 96 5.21 -12.78 -1.61
CA CYS A 96 4.99 -12.24 -0.25
C CYS A 96 3.51 -12.02 0.09
N GLY A 97 2.61 -12.51 -0.75
CA GLY A 97 1.18 -12.34 -0.50
C GLY A 97 0.63 -10.98 -0.85
N ASP A 98 1.34 -10.21 -1.63
CA ASP A 98 0.85 -8.91 -2.06
C ASP A 98 -0.32 -9.05 -3.03
N ILE A 99 -1.12 -8.00 -3.12
CA ILE A 99 -2.27 -7.96 -4.02
C ILE A 99 -1.81 -7.36 -5.34
N VAL A 100 -1.73 -8.19 -6.37
CA VAL A 100 -1.25 -7.76 -7.68
C VAL A 100 -2.44 -7.61 -8.61
N LEU A 101 -2.61 -6.42 -9.14
CA LEU A 101 -3.72 -6.08 -10.02
C LEU A 101 -3.18 -5.83 -11.42
N GLY A 102 -3.94 -6.27 -12.44
CA GLY A 102 -3.49 -6.10 -13.82
C GLY A 102 -3.48 -4.65 -14.22
N GLN A 103 -4.66 -4.08 -14.43
CA GLN A 103 -4.81 -2.68 -14.82
C GLN A 103 -5.98 -2.12 -14.03
N PRO A 104 -5.76 -1.81 -12.75
CA PRO A 104 -6.87 -1.39 -11.90
C PRO A 104 -7.35 0.01 -12.25
N SER A 105 -8.63 0.24 -12.03
CA SER A 105 -9.17 1.59 -12.03
C SER A 105 -8.89 2.24 -10.68
N PRO A 106 -8.99 3.57 -10.60
CA PRO A 106 -8.88 4.22 -9.29
C PRO A 106 -9.89 3.71 -8.27
N ALA A 107 -11.11 3.39 -8.73
CA ALA A 107 -12.14 2.87 -7.83
C ALA A 107 -11.74 1.51 -7.25
N THR A 108 -11.13 0.66 -8.06
CA THR A 108 -10.67 -0.65 -7.58
C THR A 108 -9.59 -0.50 -6.51
N VAL A 109 -8.63 0.38 -6.75
CA VAL A 109 -7.56 0.61 -5.77
C VAL A 109 -8.14 1.17 -4.47
N LEU A 110 -9.02 2.16 -4.58
CA LEU A 110 -9.68 2.74 -3.42
C LEU A 110 -10.38 1.67 -2.58
N GLU A 111 -11.16 0.83 -3.23
CA GLU A 111 -11.95 -0.17 -2.53
C GLU A 111 -11.06 -1.21 -1.84
N ILE A 112 -10.02 -1.67 -2.52
CA ILE A 112 -9.11 -2.65 -1.95
C ILE A 112 -8.39 -2.09 -0.73
N ILE A 113 -7.89 -0.86 -0.83
CA ILE A 113 -7.19 -0.25 0.30
C ILE A 113 -8.14 -0.09 1.48
N ARG A 114 -9.37 0.37 1.23
CA ARG A 114 -10.34 0.53 2.31
C ARG A 114 -10.65 -0.80 2.98
N GLN A 115 -10.79 -1.87 2.20
CA GLN A 115 -11.06 -3.19 2.76
C GLN A 115 -9.89 -3.67 3.61
N LEU A 116 -8.67 -3.45 3.17
CA LEU A 116 -7.49 -3.85 3.94
C LEU A 116 -7.43 -3.11 5.27
N ILE A 117 -7.66 -1.82 5.26
CA ILE A 117 -7.61 -1.01 6.47
C ILE A 117 -8.73 -1.41 7.42
N ASN A 118 -9.94 -1.59 6.89
CA ASN A 118 -11.08 -1.98 7.72
C ASN A 118 -10.87 -3.36 8.34
N ALA A 119 -10.33 -4.30 7.60
CA ALA A 119 -10.04 -5.62 8.14
C ALA A 119 -9.01 -5.54 9.25
N SER A 120 -8.01 -4.69 9.09
CA SER A 120 -6.99 -4.47 10.11
C SER A 120 -7.59 -3.90 11.39
N HIS A 121 -8.55 -2.97 11.26
CA HIS A 121 -9.19 -2.38 12.43
C HIS A 121 -10.14 -3.35 13.13
N LYS A 122 -10.82 -4.19 12.35
CA LYS A 122 -11.79 -5.11 12.94
C LYS A 122 -11.14 -6.15 13.83
N SER A 123 -9.96 -6.60 13.48
CA SER A 123 -9.28 -7.66 14.21
C SER A 123 -7.80 -7.35 14.30
N PRO A 124 -7.41 -6.26 14.95
CA PRO A 124 -5.99 -5.91 14.98
C PRO A 124 -5.14 -6.97 15.66
N ALA A 125 -5.63 -7.58 16.73
CA ALA A 125 -4.89 -8.65 17.39
C ALA A 125 -4.80 -9.88 16.51
N ALA A 126 -5.91 -10.24 15.86
CA ALA A 126 -5.91 -11.36 14.94
C ALA A 126 -5.01 -11.10 13.73
N ALA A 127 -4.98 -9.87 13.26
CA ALA A 127 -4.13 -9.52 12.14
C ALA A 127 -2.65 -9.66 12.49
N GLU A 128 -2.29 -9.34 13.72
CA GLU A 128 -0.91 -9.49 14.18
C GLU A 128 -0.54 -10.94 14.40
N ILE A 129 -1.47 -11.71 14.93
CA ILE A 129 -1.24 -13.11 15.23
C ILE A 129 -1.50 -13.97 14.03
N GLY A 130 -2.37 -13.52 13.15
CA GLY A 130 -2.80 -14.30 12.01
C GLY A 130 -1.65 -14.84 11.19
N SER A 131 -0.56 -14.15 11.17
CA SER A 131 0.62 -14.66 10.51
C SER A 131 1.17 -15.88 11.21
N GLY A 132 0.87 -16.07 12.50
CA GLY A 132 1.39 -17.17 13.27
C GLY A 132 0.37 -18.22 13.63
N LEU A 133 -0.86 -17.88 13.61
CA LEU A 133 -1.88 -18.77 14.04
C LEU A 133 -2.78 -19.25 13.00
N GLN A 134 -3.19 -18.94 12.52
CA GLN A 134 -4.21 -19.20 11.97
C GLN A 134 -4.33 -19.80 11.12
N GLN A 135 -4.01 -19.85 11.67
CA GLN A 135 -3.94 -20.06 11.36
C GLN A 135 -4.34 -20.79 11.59
N HIS A 136 -4.85 -21.01 12.23
CA HIS A 136 -5.14 -21.26 12.64
C HIS A 136 -5.83 -21.55 12.53
N ALA A 137 -6.04 -21.75 12.55
CA ALA A 137 -6.50 -21.77 12.44
C ALA A 137 -6.82 -21.96 12.11
N ALA A 138 -6.85 -22.32 12.01
CA ALA A 138 -6.85 -22.23 11.74
C ALA A 138 -6.76 -22.16 11.61
#